data_ae1b98fd96ebc88199e984ea1569413f
#
_entry.id   ae1b98fd96ebc88199e984ea1569413f
#
_cell.length_a   1.000
_cell.length_b   1.000
_cell.length_c   1.000
_cell.angle_alpha   90.00
_cell.angle_beta   90.00
_cell.angle_gamma   90.00
#
_symmetry.space_group_name_H-M   'P 1'
#
loop_
_entity.id
_entity.type
_entity.pdbx_description
1 polymer ?
#
loop_
_entity_poly.entity_id
_entity_poly.type
_entity_poly.pdbx_seq_one_letter_code
_entity_poly.pdbx_strand_id
1 'polypeptide(L)'
;TTIKLILDIIKKDSGSIRILGRDCTSATTILKEEIGVVLDEVGFQECLTPLQIGRIMKDIFHNWDPSLYDQYLQKFNLPNKKEFGKFSKGMKMKLGIAVALSHHPKLLILDEATSGLDPVMRDEILDIFNDFTRDESHAILISSHIVSDLEKICDYVAFLHKGNLVLFEEKDRLLEKYGIIQCTKEQLQELDQSAVIGVKYSSYNVEAVVLRDQIPEGFKVHPISIEDLFIFMIKGVH
;
A
#
# COMPACT_ATOMS: atom_id res chain seq x y z
N THR A 1 11.78 -3.09 3.01
CA THR A 1 12.52 -4.38 3.10
C THR A 1 11.66 -5.55 2.62
N THR A 2 10.44 -5.76 3.13
CA THR A 2 9.57 -6.91 2.78
C THR A 2 9.32 -7.01 1.28
N ILE A 3 8.94 -5.92 0.62
CA ILE A 3 8.74 -5.86 -0.84
C ILE A 3 10.03 -6.25 -1.59
N LYS A 4 11.19 -5.76 -1.15
CA LYS A 4 12.48 -6.11 -1.77
C LYS A 4 12.83 -7.60 -1.65
N LEU A 5 12.43 -8.25 -0.54
CA LEU A 5 12.54 -9.69 -0.36
C LEU A 5 11.58 -10.46 -1.28
N ILE A 6 10.34 -10.00 -1.39
CA ILE A 6 9.33 -10.58 -2.29
C ILE A 6 9.79 -10.53 -3.75
N LEU A 7 10.40 -9.43 -4.16
CA LEU A 7 10.92 -9.21 -5.51
C LEU A 7 12.30 -9.85 -5.77
N ASP A 8 12.87 -10.56 -4.78
CA ASP A 8 14.22 -11.16 -4.84
C ASP A 8 15.35 -10.14 -5.16
N ILE A 9 15.13 -8.86 -4.79
CA ILE A 9 16.15 -7.80 -4.89
C ILE A 9 17.20 -7.98 -3.78
N ILE A 10 16.77 -8.44 -2.61
CA ILE A 10 17.63 -8.84 -1.50
C ILE A 10 17.33 -10.29 -1.12
N LYS A 11 18.36 -11.02 -0.71
CA LYS A 11 18.21 -12.42 -0.31
C LYS A 11 17.65 -12.52 1.11
N LYS A 12 16.77 -13.51 1.31
CA LYS A 12 16.25 -13.87 2.63
C LYS A 12 17.27 -14.74 3.38
N ASP A 13 17.35 -14.56 4.69
CA ASP A 13 18.19 -15.41 5.55
C ASP A 13 17.55 -16.79 5.79
N SER A 14 16.21 -16.83 5.91
CA SER A 14 15.45 -18.04 6.17
C SER A 14 13.98 -17.90 5.73
N GLY A 15 13.20 -18.97 5.87
CA GLY A 15 11.76 -18.97 5.54
C GLY A 15 11.47 -19.18 4.06
N SER A 16 10.20 -19.07 3.67
CA SER A 16 9.71 -19.24 2.30
C SER A 16 8.85 -18.06 1.87
N ILE A 17 8.86 -17.74 0.58
CA ILE A 17 8.01 -16.70 -0.02
C ILE A 17 7.24 -17.37 -1.16
N ARG A 18 5.92 -17.26 -1.11
CA ARG A 18 5.03 -17.72 -2.17
C ARG A 18 4.25 -16.56 -2.75
N ILE A 19 4.20 -16.49 -4.10
CA ILE A 19 3.44 -15.48 -4.83
C ILE A 19 2.53 -16.22 -5.81
N LEU A 20 1.24 -15.89 -5.83
CA LEU A 20 0.24 -16.56 -6.67
C LEU A 20 0.31 -18.11 -6.53
N GLY A 21 0.52 -18.59 -5.29
CA GLY A 21 0.63 -20.02 -4.97
C GLY A 21 1.95 -20.71 -5.34
N ARG A 22 2.89 -20.02 -5.98
CA ARG A 22 4.18 -20.54 -6.45
C ARG A 22 5.33 -20.09 -5.55
N ASP A 23 6.32 -20.96 -5.34
CA ASP A 23 7.53 -20.58 -4.59
C ASP A 23 8.41 -19.66 -5.42
N CYS A 24 8.85 -18.54 -4.82
CA CYS A 24 9.68 -17.54 -5.48
C CYS A 24 11.05 -18.02 -5.95
N THR A 25 11.56 -19.12 -5.41
CA THR A 25 12.92 -19.61 -5.73
C THR A 25 13.00 -20.42 -7.02
N SER A 26 11.89 -20.97 -7.52
CA SER A 26 11.88 -21.93 -8.64
C SER A 26 11.20 -21.45 -9.92
N ALA A 27 10.42 -20.35 -9.89
CA ALA A 27 9.55 -19.96 -11.00
C ALA A 27 9.83 -18.54 -11.52
N THR A 28 11.06 -18.08 -11.47
CA THR A 28 11.44 -16.66 -11.53
C THR A 28 10.98 -15.92 -12.78
N THR A 29 11.01 -16.52 -13.98
CA THR A 29 10.69 -15.81 -15.23
C THR A 29 9.18 -15.75 -15.47
N ILE A 30 8.47 -16.86 -15.36
CA ILE A 30 7.00 -16.93 -15.58
C ILE A 30 6.27 -16.09 -14.54
N LEU A 31 6.77 -16.09 -13.31
CA LEU A 31 6.16 -15.30 -12.23
C LEU A 31 6.32 -13.80 -12.47
N LYS A 32 7.45 -13.35 -13.02
CA LYS A 32 7.69 -11.94 -13.32
C LYS A 32 6.78 -11.40 -14.42
N GLU A 33 6.31 -12.23 -15.33
CA GLU A 33 5.31 -11.86 -16.34
C GLU A 33 3.94 -11.52 -15.72
N GLU A 34 3.60 -12.16 -14.58
CA GLU A 34 2.32 -11.97 -13.92
C GLU A 34 2.35 -10.87 -12.84
N ILE A 35 3.51 -10.20 -12.63
CA ILE A 35 3.68 -9.18 -11.59
C ILE A 35 4.05 -7.84 -12.21
N GLY A 36 3.22 -6.82 -11.98
CA GLY A 36 3.56 -5.44 -12.23
C GLY A 36 4.20 -4.81 -11.00
N VAL A 37 5.30 -4.08 -11.17
CA VAL A 37 6.04 -3.50 -10.05
C VAL A 37 6.23 -2.00 -10.26
N VAL A 38 5.89 -1.23 -9.22
CA VAL A 38 6.18 0.20 -9.14
C VAL A 38 6.86 0.48 -7.80
N LEU A 39 8.12 0.89 -7.85
CA LEU A 39 8.89 1.25 -6.66
C LEU A 39 8.91 2.78 -6.49
N ASP A 40 9.20 3.26 -5.28
CA ASP A 40 9.31 4.70 -4.97
C ASP A 40 10.26 5.44 -5.93
N GLU A 41 11.34 4.77 -6.34
CA GLU A 41 12.21 5.24 -7.41
C GLU A 41 12.03 4.39 -8.67
N VAL A 42 11.36 4.96 -9.67
CA VAL A 42 11.25 4.34 -11.00
C VAL A 42 12.59 4.46 -11.71
N GLY A 43 13.26 3.33 -11.92
CA GLY A 43 14.67 3.24 -12.34
C GLY A 43 14.90 3.05 -13.82
N PHE A 44 14.23 3.79 -14.73
CA PHE A 44 14.60 3.78 -16.15
C PHE A 44 15.83 4.65 -16.40
N GLN A 45 16.61 4.33 -17.46
CA GLN A 45 17.75 5.14 -17.85
C GLN A 45 17.29 6.54 -18.28
N GLU A 46 18.00 7.56 -17.82
CA GLU A 46 17.62 8.96 -17.96
C GLU A 46 17.53 9.44 -19.43
N CYS A 47 18.33 8.85 -20.32
CA CYS A 47 18.36 9.20 -21.75
C CYS A 47 17.20 8.57 -22.56
N LEU A 48 16.46 7.62 -22.00
CA LEU A 48 15.38 6.96 -22.72
C LEU A 48 14.11 7.82 -22.73
N THR A 49 13.39 7.74 -23.83
CA THR A 49 12.04 8.30 -23.97
C THR A 49 11.00 7.23 -23.70
N PRO A 50 9.73 7.59 -23.33
CA PRO A 50 8.66 6.61 -23.17
C PRO A 50 8.49 5.67 -24.37
N LEU A 51 8.61 6.18 -25.59
CA LEU A 51 8.57 5.32 -26.79
C LEU A 51 9.69 4.27 -26.83
N GLN A 52 10.90 4.62 -26.42
CA GLN A 52 12.01 3.69 -26.35
C GLN A 52 11.82 2.67 -25.23
N ILE A 53 11.35 3.13 -24.05
CA ILE A 53 11.00 2.26 -22.93
C ILE A 53 9.93 1.25 -23.37
N GLY A 54 8.85 1.68 -24.02
CA GLY A 54 7.82 0.76 -24.52
C GLY A 54 8.33 -0.31 -25.48
N ARG A 55 9.30 0.05 -26.33
CA ARG A 55 9.97 -0.93 -27.24
C ARG A 55 10.78 -1.95 -26.46
N ILE A 56 11.55 -1.51 -25.47
CA ILE A 56 12.35 -2.39 -24.61
C ILE A 56 11.43 -3.34 -23.82
N MET A 57 10.33 -2.81 -23.27
CA MET A 57 9.37 -3.63 -22.50
C MET A 57 8.69 -4.69 -23.38
N LYS A 58 8.41 -4.38 -24.64
CA LYS A 58 7.90 -5.35 -25.62
C LYS A 58 8.84 -6.53 -25.83
N ASP A 59 10.15 -6.30 -25.75
CA ASP A 59 11.15 -7.37 -25.90
C ASP A 59 11.34 -8.18 -24.59
N ILE A 60 10.94 -7.62 -23.45
CA ILE A 60 11.05 -8.24 -22.12
C ILE A 60 9.79 -9.06 -21.78
N PHE A 61 8.59 -8.50 -21.99
CA PHE A 61 7.31 -9.10 -21.59
C PHE A 61 6.59 -9.71 -22.79
N HIS A 62 6.25 -11.00 -22.73
CA HIS A 62 5.53 -11.69 -23.80
C HIS A 62 4.10 -11.14 -23.96
N ASN A 63 3.47 -10.79 -22.85
CA ASN A 63 2.09 -10.25 -22.81
C ASN A 63 2.04 -8.71 -22.93
N TRP A 64 3.13 -8.09 -23.44
CA TRP A 64 3.13 -6.63 -23.61
C TRP A 64 2.09 -6.15 -24.60
N ASP A 65 1.25 -5.20 -24.17
CA ASP A 65 0.26 -4.55 -25.01
C ASP A 65 0.67 -3.09 -25.34
N PRO A 66 1.22 -2.87 -26.56
CA PRO A 66 1.62 -1.53 -26.99
C PRO A 66 0.44 -0.54 -27.05
N SER A 67 -0.76 -1.03 -27.40
CA SER A 67 -1.94 -0.19 -27.49
C SER A 67 -2.40 0.32 -26.12
N LEU A 68 -2.41 -0.57 -25.12
CA LEU A 68 -2.71 -0.23 -23.73
C LEU A 68 -1.65 0.73 -23.18
N TYR A 69 -0.37 0.51 -23.49
CA TYR A 69 0.70 1.41 -23.10
C TYR A 69 0.50 2.83 -23.66
N ASP A 70 0.21 2.94 -24.96
CA ASP A 70 -0.07 4.23 -25.60
C ASP A 70 -1.30 4.92 -25.00
N GLN A 71 -2.34 4.16 -24.64
CA GLN A 71 -3.52 4.69 -23.93
C GLN A 71 -3.13 5.29 -22.55
N TYR A 72 -2.29 4.59 -21.77
CA TYR A 72 -1.81 5.14 -20.50
C TYR A 72 -0.92 6.37 -20.68
N LEU A 73 -0.04 6.40 -21.69
CA LEU A 73 0.75 7.60 -21.99
C LEU A 73 -0.16 8.80 -22.29
N GLN A 74 -1.24 8.61 -23.04
CA GLN A 74 -2.22 9.64 -23.35
C GLN A 74 -3.02 10.04 -22.10
N LYS A 75 -3.58 9.06 -21.35
CA LYS A 75 -4.36 9.30 -20.12
C LYS A 75 -3.57 10.11 -19.11
N PHE A 76 -2.28 9.82 -18.96
CA PHE A 76 -1.39 10.52 -18.03
C PHE A 76 -0.75 11.80 -18.60
N ASN A 77 -1.08 12.17 -19.84
CA ASN A 77 -0.48 13.31 -20.54
C ASN A 77 1.07 13.27 -20.56
N LEU A 78 1.65 12.08 -20.74
CA LEU A 78 3.10 11.92 -20.77
C LEU A 78 3.67 12.21 -22.16
N PRO A 79 4.69 13.10 -22.27
CA PRO A 79 5.31 13.41 -23.55
C PRO A 79 6.19 12.25 -24.01
N ASN A 80 5.76 11.53 -25.03
CA ASN A 80 6.36 10.29 -25.51
C ASN A 80 7.77 10.43 -26.14
N LYS A 81 8.22 11.68 -26.47
CA LYS A 81 9.55 11.98 -27.05
C LYS A 81 10.49 12.70 -26.07
N LYS A 82 10.04 13.03 -24.86
CA LYS A 82 10.87 13.70 -23.85
C LYS A 82 11.64 12.62 -23.05
N GLU A 83 12.93 12.87 -22.82
CA GLU A 83 13.78 11.97 -22.03
C GLU A 83 13.30 11.81 -20.60
N PHE A 84 13.37 10.61 -20.06
CA PHE A 84 12.94 10.24 -18.70
C PHE A 84 13.63 11.08 -17.60
N GLY A 85 14.92 11.39 -17.78
CA GLY A 85 15.66 12.23 -16.84
C GLY A 85 15.08 13.65 -16.67
N LYS A 86 14.31 14.14 -17.67
CA LYS A 86 13.65 15.44 -17.63
C LYS A 86 12.23 15.38 -17.06
N PHE A 87 11.77 14.21 -16.60
CA PHE A 87 10.45 14.04 -15.99
C PHE A 87 10.46 14.50 -14.55
N SER A 88 9.35 15.09 -14.09
CA SER A 88 9.12 15.29 -12.66
C SER A 88 8.92 13.93 -11.94
N LYS A 89 9.04 13.91 -10.61
CA LYS A 89 8.79 12.67 -9.82
C LYS A 89 7.42 12.08 -10.16
N GLY A 90 6.37 12.89 -10.22
CA GLY A 90 5.02 12.43 -10.59
C GLY A 90 4.92 11.87 -12.01
N MET A 91 5.60 12.48 -13.00
CA MET A 91 5.65 11.94 -14.36
C MET A 91 6.40 10.61 -14.42
N LYS A 92 7.48 10.46 -13.66
CA LYS A 92 8.23 9.19 -13.55
C LYS A 92 7.35 8.10 -12.96
N MET A 93 6.62 8.41 -11.90
CA MET A 93 5.68 7.49 -11.25
C MET A 93 4.58 7.03 -12.22
N LYS A 94 3.92 7.96 -12.92
CA LYS A 94 2.92 7.66 -13.95
C LYS A 94 3.45 6.74 -15.04
N LEU A 95 4.68 6.98 -15.50
CA LEU A 95 5.30 6.12 -16.49
C LEU A 95 5.57 4.71 -15.94
N GLY A 96 6.01 4.61 -14.69
CA GLY A 96 6.16 3.32 -13.99
C GLY A 96 4.86 2.54 -13.93
N ILE A 97 3.76 3.21 -13.58
CA ILE A 97 2.41 2.62 -13.54
C ILE A 97 1.96 2.20 -14.94
N ALA A 98 2.16 3.05 -15.96
CA ALA A 98 1.85 2.71 -17.35
C ALA A 98 2.56 1.44 -17.80
N VAL A 99 3.87 1.32 -17.49
CA VAL A 99 4.65 0.12 -17.79
C VAL A 99 4.14 -1.09 -17.03
N ALA A 100 3.91 -0.95 -15.71
CA ALA A 100 3.49 -2.04 -14.85
C ALA A 100 2.14 -2.64 -15.26
N LEU A 101 1.22 -1.83 -15.79
CA LEU A 101 -0.11 -2.28 -16.21
C LEU A 101 -0.15 -2.83 -17.63
N SER A 102 0.80 -2.44 -18.50
CA SER A 102 0.73 -2.73 -19.93
C SER A 102 1.14 -4.14 -20.35
N HIS A 103 1.53 -5.00 -19.41
CA HIS A 103 1.78 -6.42 -19.67
C HIS A 103 0.76 -7.35 -18.99
N HIS A 104 -0.41 -6.80 -18.62
CA HIS A 104 -1.53 -7.54 -18.02
C HIS A 104 -1.14 -8.38 -16.78
N PRO A 105 -0.55 -7.76 -15.74
CA PRO A 105 -0.20 -8.47 -14.53
C PRO A 105 -1.45 -8.94 -13.77
N LYS A 106 -1.30 -9.99 -12.97
CA LYS A 106 -2.31 -10.42 -11.99
C LYS A 106 -2.09 -9.81 -10.61
N LEU A 107 -0.84 -9.49 -10.30
CA LEU A 107 -0.44 -8.88 -9.04
C LEU A 107 0.31 -7.57 -9.32
N LEU A 108 -0.15 -6.47 -8.71
CA LEU A 108 0.64 -5.25 -8.63
C LEU A 108 1.35 -5.18 -7.27
N ILE A 109 2.64 -4.88 -7.31
CA ILE A 109 3.44 -4.60 -6.11
C ILE A 109 3.86 -3.14 -6.17
N LEU A 110 3.35 -2.34 -5.24
CA LEU A 110 3.45 -0.90 -5.22
C LEU A 110 4.17 -0.44 -3.94
N ASP A 111 5.37 0.11 -4.08
CA ASP A 111 6.15 0.65 -2.96
C ASP A 111 6.11 2.17 -3.02
N GLU A 112 5.32 2.80 -2.12
CA GLU A 112 5.13 4.25 -2.03
C GLU A 112 4.64 4.90 -3.35
N ALA A 113 3.82 4.19 -4.13
CA ALA A 113 3.45 4.57 -5.49
C ALA A 113 2.61 5.86 -5.61
N THR A 114 2.07 6.37 -4.51
CA THR A 114 1.33 7.65 -4.44
C THR A 114 2.14 8.78 -3.83
N SER A 115 3.34 8.48 -3.32
CA SER A 115 4.21 9.45 -2.64
C SER A 115 4.71 10.53 -3.60
N GLY A 116 4.58 11.79 -3.20
CA GLY A 116 5.04 12.94 -3.99
C GLY A 116 4.16 13.29 -5.20
N LEU A 117 2.97 12.72 -5.30
CA LEU A 117 1.94 13.15 -6.23
C LEU A 117 1.10 14.28 -5.62
N ASP A 118 0.62 15.18 -6.45
CA ASP A 118 -0.41 16.12 -6.03
C ASP A 118 -1.75 15.40 -5.77
N PRO A 119 -2.67 16.00 -4.98
CA PRO A 119 -3.91 15.32 -4.59
C PRO A 119 -4.80 14.86 -5.74
N VAL A 120 -4.87 15.61 -6.84
CA VAL A 120 -5.69 15.25 -8.00
C VAL A 120 -5.12 14.03 -8.70
N MET A 121 -3.81 14.05 -8.93
CA MET A 121 -3.10 12.94 -9.55
C MET A 121 -3.14 11.67 -8.71
N ARG A 122 -3.06 11.83 -7.39
CA ARG A 122 -3.15 10.73 -6.45
C ARG A 122 -4.52 10.04 -6.54
N ASP A 123 -5.59 10.81 -6.57
CA ASP A 123 -6.95 10.30 -6.68
C ASP A 123 -7.17 9.54 -8.00
N GLU A 124 -6.72 10.11 -9.14
CA GLU A 124 -6.76 9.43 -10.45
C GLU A 124 -6.02 8.08 -10.46
N ILE A 125 -4.90 7.99 -9.75
CA ILE A 125 -4.12 6.75 -9.67
C ILE A 125 -4.79 5.72 -8.75
N LEU A 126 -5.38 6.16 -7.63
CA LEU A 126 -6.16 5.29 -6.77
C LEU A 126 -7.39 4.72 -7.50
N ASP A 127 -8.04 5.50 -8.35
CA ASP A 127 -9.13 5.01 -9.20
C ASP A 127 -8.66 3.92 -10.17
N ILE A 128 -7.48 4.08 -10.78
CA ILE A 128 -6.89 3.04 -11.64
C ILE A 128 -6.61 1.76 -10.85
N PHE A 129 -6.14 1.86 -9.62
CA PHE A 129 -5.89 0.70 -8.76
C PHE A 129 -7.20 0.02 -8.35
N ASN A 130 -8.25 0.79 -8.01
CA ASN A 130 -9.57 0.26 -7.75
C ASN A 130 -10.17 -0.43 -8.98
N ASP A 131 -10.02 0.15 -10.18
CA ASP A 131 -10.47 -0.48 -11.43
C ASP A 131 -9.72 -1.80 -11.69
N PHE A 132 -8.42 -1.85 -11.38
CA PHE A 132 -7.62 -3.05 -11.56
C PHE A 132 -8.10 -4.21 -10.66
N THR A 133 -8.50 -3.94 -9.44
CA THR A 133 -8.98 -4.96 -8.48
C THR A 133 -10.44 -5.36 -8.65
N ARG A 134 -11.18 -4.77 -9.59
CA ARG A 134 -12.54 -5.23 -9.93
C ARG A 134 -12.57 -6.64 -10.53
N ASP A 135 -11.50 -7.06 -11.14
CA ASP A 135 -11.30 -8.45 -11.54
C ASP A 135 -10.80 -9.24 -10.32
N GLU A 136 -11.60 -10.19 -9.84
CA GLU A 136 -11.28 -11.03 -8.67
C GLU A 136 -9.98 -11.85 -8.82
N SER A 137 -9.49 -12.01 -10.05
CA SER A 137 -8.20 -12.67 -10.32
C SER A 137 -7.00 -11.75 -10.12
N HIS A 138 -7.22 -10.46 -9.91
CA HIS A 138 -6.19 -9.46 -9.69
C HIS A 138 -6.04 -9.11 -8.22
N ALA A 139 -4.82 -8.77 -7.83
CA ALA A 139 -4.51 -8.34 -6.46
C ALA A 139 -3.48 -7.21 -6.45
N ILE A 140 -3.52 -6.40 -5.40
CA ILE A 140 -2.53 -5.34 -5.15
C ILE A 140 -1.89 -5.57 -3.79
N LEU A 141 -0.56 -5.56 -3.74
CA LEU A 141 0.23 -5.38 -2.53
C LEU A 141 0.81 -3.97 -2.55
N ILE A 142 0.34 -3.11 -1.66
CA ILE A 142 0.79 -1.72 -1.58
C ILE A 142 1.43 -1.42 -0.23
N SER A 143 2.56 -0.72 -0.23
CA SER A 143 3.06 -0.02 0.93
C SER A 143 2.85 1.48 0.77
N SER A 144 2.44 2.15 1.82
CA SER A 144 2.32 3.60 1.87
C SER A 144 2.46 4.10 3.30
N HIS A 145 3.04 5.29 3.46
CA HIS A 145 2.97 6.06 4.70
C HIS A 145 1.77 7.03 4.72
N ILE A 146 1.01 7.10 3.61
CA ILE A 146 -0.20 7.90 3.50
C ILE A 146 -1.40 6.99 3.77
N VAL A 147 -1.80 6.91 5.03
CA VAL A 147 -2.82 5.95 5.49
C VAL A 147 -4.17 6.19 4.83
N SER A 148 -4.53 7.45 4.54
CA SER A 148 -5.77 7.78 3.84
C SER A 148 -5.89 7.14 2.44
N ASP A 149 -4.77 6.86 1.77
CA ASP A 149 -4.78 6.15 0.49
C ASP A 149 -5.10 4.66 0.71
N LEU A 150 -4.50 4.07 1.75
CA LEU A 150 -4.78 2.68 2.12
C LEU A 150 -6.24 2.49 2.53
N GLU A 151 -6.80 3.41 3.29
CA GLU A 151 -8.23 3.38 3.68
C GLU A 151 -9.17 3.37 2.47
N LYS A 152 -8.79 4.00 1.36
CA LYS A 152 -9.59 4.05 0.13
C LYS A 152 -9.57 2.75 -0.68
N ILE A 153 -8.43 2.04 -0.72
CA ILE A 153 -8.20 0.96 -1.70
C ILE A 153 -7.93 -0.42 -1.10
N CYS A 154 -7.60 -0.51 0.21
CA CYS A 154 -7.23 -1.79 0.81
C CYS A 154 -8.43 -2.49 1.46
N ASP A 155 -8.54 -3.80 1.23
CA ASP A 155 -9.45 -4.69 1.97
C ASP A 155 -8.79 -5.20 3.26
N TYR A 156 -7.48 -5.46 3.21
CA TYR A 156 -6.69 -5.96 4.33
C TYR A 156 -5.56 -5.02 4.69
N VAL A 157 -5.26 -4.92 5.98
CA VAL A 157 -4.20 -4.09 6.52
C VAL A 157 -3.20 -4.95 7.29
N ALA A 158 -1.91 -4.73 7.03
CA ALA A 158 -0.81 -5.37 7.73
C ALA A 158 0.05 -4.30 8.41
N PHE A 159 0.14 -4.32 9.74
CA PHE A 159 1.04 -3.42 10.49
C PHE A 159 2.36 -4.11 10.75
N LEU A 160 3.43 -3.54 10.18
CA LEU A 160 4.80 -3.99 10.39
C LEU A 160 5.56 -2.99 11.28
N HIS A 161 6.11 -3.46 12.39
CA HIS A 161 6.93 -2.63 13.27
C HIS A 161 8.17 -3.38 13.74
N LYS A 162 9.36 -2.79 13.56
CA LYS A 162 10.66 -3.38 13.94
C LYS A 162 10.84 -4.82 13.45
N GLY A 163 10.40 -5.11 12.22
CA GLY A 163 10.54 -6.43 11.62
C GLY A 163 9.48 -7.45 12.04
N ASN A 164 8.55 -7.10 12.92
CA ASN A 164 7.45 -7.96 13.35
C ASN A 164 6.15 -7.56 12.70
N LEU A 165 5.32 -8.55 12.36
CA LEU A 165 3.92 -8.34 12.00
C LEU A 165 3.11 -8.15 13.29
N VAL A 166 2.71 -6.92 13.55
CA VAL A 166 1.94 -6.55 14.77
C VAL A 166 0.47 -6.90 14.60
N LEU A 167 -0.07 -6.68 13.40
CA LEU A 167 -1.46 -6.93 13.08
C LEU A 167 -1.58 -7.30 11.60
N PHE A 168 -2.51 -8.21 11.30
CA PHE A 168 -3.00 -8.49 9.95
C PHE A 168 -4.50 -8.80 10.06
N GLU A 169 -5.33 -7.94 9.47
CA GLU A 169 -6.79 -8.08 9.58
C GLU A 169 -7.49 -7.38 8.40
N GLU A 170 -8.73 -7.76 8.14
CA GLU A 170 -9.64 -7.06 7.25
C GLU A 170 -9.93 -5.64 7.78
N LYS A 171 -9.85 -4.65 6.90
CA LYS A 171 -9.99 -3.23 7.27
C LYS A 171 -11.30 -2.93 8.00
N ASP A 172 -12.41 -3.39 7.45
CA ASP A 172 -13.74 -3.09 8.03
C ASP A 172 -13.89 -3.72 9.40
N ARG A 173 -13.38 -4.94 9.60
CA ARG A 173 -13.35 -5.57 10.93
C ARG A 173 -12.50 -4.80 11.93
N LEU A 174 -11.38 -4.21 11.48
CA LEU A 174 -10.57 -3.36 12.36
C LEU A 174 -11.38 -2.14 12.84
N LEU A 175 -12.04 -1.46 11.93
CA LEU A 175 -12.82 -0.26 12.22
C LEU A 175 -14.08 -0.55 13.06
N GLU A 176 -14.64 -1.75 12.92
CA GLU A 176 -15.74 -2.23 13.76
C GLU A 176 -15.27 -2.63 15.15
N LYS A 177 -14.12 -3.30 15.26
CA LYS A 177 -13.58 -3.87 16.49
C LYS A 177 -13.02 -2.82 17.43
N TYR A 178 -12.34 -1.81 16.91
CA TYR A 178 -11.65 -0.79 17.70
C TYR A 178 -12.40 0.53 17.68
N GLY A 179 -12.25 1.29 18.76
CA GLY A 179 -12.75 2.64 18.86
C GLY A 179 -11.89 3.47 19.79
N ILE A 180 -12.12 4.78 19.78
CA ILE A 180 -11.44 5.71 20.67
C ILE A 180 -12.44 6.28 21.67
N ILE A 181 -12.05 6.33 22.94
CA ILE A 181 -12.79 6.98 24.00
C ILE A 181 -11.98 8.14 24.57
N GLN A 182 -12.72 9.15 25.05
CA GLN A 182 -12.16 10.23 25.87
C GLN A 182 -12.72 10.08 27.29
N CYS A 183 -11.83 9.99 28.27
CA CYS A 183 -12.21 9.74 29.65
C CYS A 183 -11.25 10.44 30.61
N THR A 184 -11.62 10.46 31.92
CA THR A 184 -10.71 10.85 32.98
C THR A 184 -9.79 9.70 33.37
N LYS A 185 -8.77 9.98 34.19
CA LYS A 185 -7.87 8.93 34.70
C LYS A 185 -8.60 7.93 35.59
N GLU A 186 -9.56 8.41 36.36
CA GLU A 186 -10.40 7.61 37.24
C GLU A 186 -11.26 6.65 36.41
N GLN A 187 -11.94 7.17 35.38
CA GLN A 187 -12.76 6.37 34.47
C GLN A 187 -11.94 5.30 33.73
N LEU A 188 -10.70 5.64 33.35
CA LEU A 188 -9.83 4.66 32.70
C LEU A 188 -9.48 3.49 33.63
N GLN A 189 -9.33 3.75 34.95
CA GLN A 189 -9.02 2.70 35.92
C GLN A 189 -10.20 1.76 36.18
N GLU A 190 -11.46 2.21 35.91
CA GLU A 190 -12.65 1.39 36.01
C GLU A 190 -12.85 0.42 34.84
N LEU A 191 -12.12 0.64 33.72
CA LEU A 191 -12.17 -0.24 32.56
C LEU A 191 -11.34 -1.49 32.75
N ASP A 192 -11.80 -2.58 32.15
CA ASP A 192 -10.99 -3.78 32.02
C ASP A 192 -9.74 -3.45 31.19
N GLN A 193 -8.58 -3.66 31.79
CA GLN A 193 -7.28 -3.38 31.13
C GLN A 193 -7.07 -4.24 29.89
N SER A 194 -7.74 -5.38 29.77
CA SER A 194 -7.70 -6.21 28.56
C SER A 194 -8.45 -5.60 27.38
N ALA A 195 -9.40 -4.70 27.65
CA ALA A 195 -10.14 -3.95 26.63
C ALA A 195 -9.38 -2.72 26.13
N VAL A 196 -8.31 -2.29 26.81
CA VAL A 196 -7.53 -1.10 26.47
C VAL A 196 -6.29 -1.48 25.67
N ILE A 197 -6.20 -1.00 24.44
CA ILE A 197 -5.11 -1.33 23.50
C ILE A 197 -3.95 -0.36 23.64
N GLY A 198 -4.23 0.89 23.97
CA GLY A 198 -3.21 1.92 24.17
C GLY A 198 -3.84 3.20 24.69
N VAL A 199 -3.04 3.98 25.40
CA VAL A 199 -3.48 5.21 26.06
C VAL A 199 -2.57 6.37 25.70
N LYS A 200 -3.16 7.54 25.49
CA LYS A 200 -2.45 8.80 25.30
C LYS A 200 -2.96 9.81 26.30
N TYR A 201 -2.06 10.28 27.15
CA TYR A 201 -2.36 11.29 28.15
C TYR A 201 -2.21 12.70 27.57
N SER A 202 -3.22 13.54 27.75
CA SER A 202 -3.16 14.97 27.49
C SER A 202 -3.31 15.77 28.79
N SER A 203 -3.17 17.10 28.70
CA SER A 203 -3.24 17.96 29.89
C SER A 203 -4.64 17.96 30.53
N TYR A 204 -5.68 17.63 29.80
CA TYR A 204 -7.07 17.77 30.24
C TYR A 204 -7.89 16.47 30.22
N ASN A 205 -7.51 15.51 29.37
CA ASN A 205 -8.22 14.25 29.21
C ASN A 205 -7.26 13.11 28.85
N VAL A 206 -7.78 11.92 28.91
CA VAL A 206 -7.13 10.69 28.46
C VAL A 206 -7.85 10.22 27.22
N GLU A 207 -7.11 9.94 26.15
CA GLU A 207 -7.61 9.24 24.97
C GLU A 207 -7.13 7.79 25.04
N ALA A 208 -8.06 6.86 24.92
CA ALA A 208 -7.73 5.44 24.91
C ALA A 208 -8.35 4.74 23.72
N VAL A 209 -7.57 3.89 23.07
CA VAL A 209 -8.07 2.95 22.05
C VAL A 209 -8.52 1.69 22.77
N VAL A 210 -9.72 1.26 22.45
CA VAL A 210 -10.42 0.19 23.16
C VAL A 210 -11.09 -0.80 22.21
N LEU A 211 -11.34 -2.01 22.71
CA LEU A 211 -12.23 -2.99 22.08
C LEU A 211 -13.69 -2.56 22.35
N ARG A 212 -14.43 -2.21 21.29
CA ARG A 212 -15.78 -1.64 21.38
C ARG A 212 -16.77 -2.52 22.13
N ASP A 213 -16.69 -3.82 21.91
CA ASP A 213 -17.57 -4.83 22.48
C ASP A 213 -17.36 -5.08 23.98
N GLN A 214 -16.24 -4.60 24.53
CA GLN A 214 -15.86 -4.77 25.93
C GLN A 214 -16.02 -3.50 26.77
N ILE A 215 -16.53 -2.43 26.17
CA ILE A 215 -16.72 -1.15 26.87
C ILE A 215 -18.11 -1.08 27.48
N PRO A 216 -18.22 -0.80 28.78
CA PRO A 216 -19.50 -0.69 29.46
C PRO A 216 -20.37 0.47 28.93
N GLU A 217 -21.68 0.34 29.07
CA GLU A 217 -22.60 1.42 28.78
C GLU A 217 -22.25 2.69 29.61
N GLY A 218 -22.29 3.85 28.93
CA GLY A 218 -21.94 5.14 29.55
C GLY A 218 -20.70 5.79 28.96
N PHE A 219 -19.82 5.03 28.27
CA PHE A 219 -18.72 5.60 27.51
C PHE A 219 -19.13 5.88 26.07
N LYS A 220 -18.81 7.08 25.59
CA LYS A 220 -19.02 7.41 24.19
C LYS A 220 -17.81 6.93 23.37
N VAL A 221 -18.01 5.84 22.62
CA VAL A 221 -16.98 5.29 21.73
C VAL A 221 -17.08 5.95 20.36
N HIS A 222 -16.03 6.61 19.94
CA HIS A 222 -15.90 7.25 18.63
C HIS A 222 -15.24 6.32 17.62
N PRO A 223 -15.49 6.51 16.30
CA PRO A 223 -14.72 5.85 15.25
C PRO A 223 -13.24 6.17 15.38
N ILE A 224 -12.40 5.23 14.98
CA ILE A 224 -10.94 5.38 14.94
C ILE A 224 -10.48 5.27 13.49
N SER A 225 -9.45 6.03 13.10
CA SER A 225 -8.75 5.86 11.84
C SER A 225 -7.73 4.73 11.94
N ILE A 226 -7.35 4.15 10.80
CA ILE A 226 -6.26 3.16 10.75
C ILE A 226 -4.94 3.78 11.24
N GLU A 227 -4.70 5.07 10.93
CA GLU A 227 -3.51 5.80 11.36
C GLU A 227 -3.45 5.91 12.88
N ASP A 228 -4.53 6.35 13.52
CA ASP A 228 -4.59 6.45 14.97
C ASP A 228 -4.43 5.09 15.64
N LEU A 229 -5.13 4.07 15.12
CA LEU A 229 -5.01 2.70 15.63
C LEU A 229 -3.54 2.22 15.61
N PHE A 230 -2.83 2.44 14.50
CA PHE A 230 -1.41 2.09 14.40
C PHE A 230 -0.55 2.87 15.40
N ILE A 231 -0.77 4.20 15.53
CA ILE A 231 -0.03 5.04 16.47
C ILE A 231 -0.24 4.56 17.91
N PHE A 232 -1.48 4.26 18.31
CA PHE A 232 -1.78 3.78 19.66
C PHE A 232 -1.20 2.39 19.94
N MET A 233 -1.22 1.47 18.95
CA MET A 233 -0.61 0.14 19.10
C MET A 233 0.91 0.20 19.27
N ILE A 234 1.58 1.20 18.70
CA ILE A 234 3.05 1.29 18.71
C ILE A 234 3.56 2.20 19.83
N LYS A 235 2.86 3.30 20.10
CA LYS A 235 3.28 4.36 21.05
C LYS A 235 2.42 4.46 22.29
N GLY A 236 1.29 3.75 22.32
CA GLY A 236 0.40 3.74 23.48
C GLY A 236 1.17 3.28 24.72
N VAL A 237 1.04 4.03 25.80
CA VAL A 237 1.55 3.61 27.11
C VAL A 237 0.60 2.55 27.63
N HIS A 238 1.12 1.37 27.92
CA HIS A 238 0.40 0.27 28.56
C HIS A 238 0.52 0.38 30.06
#